data_298059b855e831c47321686f6a2993f4
#
_entry.id   298059b855e831c47321686f6a2993f4
#
_cell.length_a   1.000
_cell.length_b   1.000
_cell.length_c   1.000
_cell.angle_alpha   90.00
_cell.angle_beta   90.00
_cell.angle_gamma   90.00
#
_symmetry.space_group_name_H-M   'P 1'
#
loop_
_entity.id
_entity.type
_entity.pdbx_description
1 polymer ?
#
loop_
_entity_poly.entity_id
_entity_poly.type
_entity_poly.pdbx_seq_one_letter_code
_entity_poly.pdbx_strand_id
1 'polypeptide(L)'
;MSYQLTITGKPGYLHCIVTGKNSVENVTAYFQELARECVKRNCFSVLVEEHLVGRRLETWDVYQIASEGSTRNVGKFEAIAYVDVNAEGDLMKFAETVASNRGLPMMVFATVPEAESWISSKVR
;
A
#
# COMPACT_ATOMS: atom_id res chain seq x y z
N MET A 1 11.19 -8.85 -13.41
CA MET A 1 10.11 -8.36 -12.54
C MET A 1 8.94 -7.96 -13.38
N SER A 2 7.77 -8.45 -13.06
CA SER A 2 6.61 -8.20 -13.90
C SER A 2 5.42 -7.75 -13.07
N TYR A 3 5.36 -6.47 -12.88
CA TYR A 3 4.17 -5.83 -12.36
C TYR A 3 3.90 -4.57 -13.18
N GLN A 4 2.65 -4.10 -13.13
CA GLN A 4 2.29 -2.82 -13.72
C GLN A 4 1.69 -1.94 -12.63
N LEU A 5 2.17 -0.72 -12.53
CA LEU A 5 1.68 0.25 -11.57
C LEU A 5 1.12 1.45 -12.34
N THR A 6 -0.16 1.73 -12.12
CA THR A 6 -0.84 2.87 -12.71
C THR A 6 -1.19 3.85 -11.60
N ILE A 7 -0.79 5.10 -11.73
CA ILE A 7 -1.02 6.13 -10.72
C ILE A 7 -1.88 7.24 -11.31
N THR A 8 -3.02 7.50 -10.68
CA THR A 8 -3.94 8.55 -11.08
C THR A 8 -4.03 9.60 -9.97
N GLY A 9 -3.80 10.85 -10.30
CA GLY A 9 -3.96 11.94 -9.33
C GLY A 9 -5.42 12.20 -9.04
N LYS A 10 -5.77 12.26 -7.76
CA LYS A 10 -7.10 12.61 -7.27
C LYS A 10 -6.97 13.84 -6.38
N PRO A 11 -8.07 14.55 -6.07
CA PRO A 11 -7.98 15.68 -5.16
C PRO A 11 -7.44 15.26 -3.80
N GLY A 12 -6.18 15.60 -3.52
CA GLY A 12 -5.54 15.36 -2.24
C GLY A 12 -4.90 14.00 -2.04
N TYR A 13 -5.02 13.06 -2.97
CA TYR A 13 -4.37 11.76 -2.86
C TYR A 13 -4.07 11.15 -4.23
N LEU A 14 -3.29 10.09 -4.25
CA LEU A 14 -2.98 9.33 -5.46
C LEU A 14 -3.69 7.98 -5.41
N HIS A 15 -4.39 7.62 -6.47
CA HIS A 15 -5.00 6.29 -6.60
C HIS A 15 -4.07 5.43 -7.45
N CYS A 16 -3.56 4.36 -6.84
CA CYS A 16 -2.57 3.49 -7.45
C CYS A 16 -3.17 2.11 -7.66
N ILE A 17 -3.09 1.61 -8.89
CA ILE A 17 -3.55 0.27 -9.21
C ILE A 17 -2.33 -0.54 -9.62
N VAL A 18 -2.10 -1.67 -8.95
CA VAL A 18 -0.96 -2.53 -9.26
C VAL A 18 -1.46 -3.91 -9.64
N THR A 19 -0.95 -4.43 -10.76
CA THR A 19 -1.25 -5.78 -11.25
C THR A 19 0.05 -6.53 -11.46
N GLY A 20 -0.02 -7.84 -11.49
CA GLY A 20 1.15 -8.69 -11.72
C GLY A 20 1.17 -9.87 -10.78
N LYS A 21 2.36 -10.42 -10.57
CA LYS A 21 2.55 -11.57 -9.71
C LYS A 21 2.79 -11.13 -8.27
N ASN A 22 2.14 -11.82 -7.34
CA ASN A 22 2.32 -11.55 -5.91
C ASN A 22 3.64 -12.15 -5.44
N SER A 23 4.63 -11.30 -5.19
CA SER A 23 5.95 -11.72 -4.71
C SER A 23 6.54 -10.61 -3.85
N VAL A 24 7.46 -10.99 -2.97
CA VAL A 24 8.16 -10.03 -2.12
C VAL A 24 8.86 -8.98 -2.97
N GLU A 25 9.52 -9.42 -4.05
CA GLU A 25 10.25 -8.53 -4.96
C GLU A 25 9.33 -7.50 -5.61
N ASN A 26 8.19 -7.95 -6.11
CA ASN A 26 7.25 -7.05 -6.78
C ASN A 26 6.62 -6.05 -5.79
N VAL A 27 6.21 -6.53 -4.62
CA VAL A 27 5.61 -5.65 -3.61
C VAL A 27 6.62 -4.60 -3.14
N THR A 28 7.83 -5.03 -2.84
CA THR A 28 8.89 -4.10 -2.43
C THR A 28 9.17 -3.08 -3.52
N ALA A 29 9.26 -3.53 -4.78
CA ALA A 29 9.59 -2.66 -5.90
C ALA A 29 8.49 -1.61 -6.15
N TYR A 30 7.21 -2.02 -6.14
CA TYR A 30 6.17 -1.04 -6.43
C TYR A 30 6.01 -0.02 -5.31
N PHE A 31 6.22 -0.42 -4.05
CA PHE A 31 6.20 0.54 -2.94
C PHE A 31 7.34 1.55 -3.05
N GLN A 32 8.51 1.12 -3.47
CA GLN A 32 9.63 2.04 -3.71
C GLN A 32 9.32 3.01 -4.84
N GLU A 33 8.74 2.51 -5.91
CA GLU A 33 8.32 3.36 -7.03
C GLU A 33 7.25 4.35 -6.60
N LEU A 34 6.29 3.90 -5.80
CA LEU A 34 5.23 4.74 -5.27
C LEU A 34 5.80 5.86 -4.39
N ALA A 35 6.76 5.54 -3.54
CA ALA A 35 7.40 6.55 -2.69
C ALA A 35 8.08 7.63 -3.53
N ARG A 36 8.76 7.23 -4.61
CA ARG A 36 9.39 8.19 -5.53
C ARG A 36 8.35 9.08 -6.20
N GLU A 37 7.22 8.51 -6.61
CA GLU A 37 6.15 9.28 -7.22
C GLU A 37 5.51 10.26 -6.25
N CYS A 38 5.39 9.89 -4.98
CA CYS A 38 4.88 10.80 -3.96
C CYS A 38 5.76 12.03 -3.83
N VAL A 39 7.08 11.85 -3.81
CA VAL A 39 8.03 12.95 -3.75
C VAL A 39 7.89 13.83 -5.01
N LYS A 40 7.87 13.19 -6.18
CA LYS A 40 7.79 13.87 -7.46
C LYS A 40 6.52 14.71 -7.59
N ARG A 41 5.40 14.20 -7.10
CA ARG A 41 4.09 14.87 -7.20
C ARG A 41 3.75 15.70 -5.98
N ASN A 42 4.60 15.68 -4.97
CA ASN A 42 4.38 16.35 -3.69
C ASN A 42 3.02 15.99 -3.09
N CYS A 43 2.71 14.68 -3.06
CA CYS A 43 1.47 14.16 -2.53
C CYS A 43 1.76 12.85 -1.82
N PHE A 44 1.53 12.81 -0.51
CA PHE A 44 1.94 11.69 0.34
C PHE A 44 0.77 10.91 0.93
N SER A 45 -0.43 11.13 0.41
CA SER A 45 -1.61 10.32 0.74
C SER A 45 -1.91 9.44 -0.47
N VAL A 46 -1.98 8.12 -0.25
CA VAL A 46 -2.14 7.18 -1.35
C VAL A 46 -3.22 6.15 -1.05
N LEU A 47 -3.95 5.73 -2.07
CA LEU A 47 -4.84 4.59 -2.04
C LEU A 47 -4.24 3.54 -2.97
N VAL A 48 -3.88 2.39 -2.41
CA VAL A 48 -3.27 1.30 -3.18
C VAL A 48 -4.31 0.22 -3.40
N GLU A 49 -4.65 -0.01 -4.65
CA GLU A 49 -5.56 -1.06 -5.05
C GLU A 49 -4.73 -2.19 -5.65
N GLU A 50 -4.49 -3.24 -4.88
CA GLU A 50 -3.59 -4.32 -5.25
C GLU A 50 -4.34 -5.49 -5.87
N HIS A 51 -4.04 -5.78 -7.13
CA HIS A 51 -4.60 -6.90 -7.89
C HIS A 51 -3.53 -7.92 -8.26
N LEU A 52 -2.63 -8.19 -7.33
CA LEU A 52 -1.58 -9.17 -7.57
C LEU A 52 -2.14 -10.58 -7.48
N VAL A 53 -1.66 -11.46 -8.35
CA VAL A 53 -2.16 -12.84 -8.47
C VAL A 53 -1.05 -13.85 -8.24
N GLY A 54 -1.43 -15.09 -7.97
CA GLY A 54 -0.50 -16.18 -7.78
C GLY A 54 -0.40 -16.62 -6.33
N ARG A 55 0.75 -17.17 -5.97
CA ARG A 55 0.98 -17.67 -4.62
C ARG A 55 0.84 -16.56 -3.59
N ARG A 56 0.12 -16.83 -2.51
CA ARG A 56 0.00 -15.89 -1.41
C ARG A 56 1.32 -15.81 -0.64
N LEU A 57 1.60 -14.62 -0.13
CA LEU A 57 2.78 -14.43 0.72
C LEU A 57 2.53 -15.06 2.09
N GLU A 58 3.57 -15.63 2.67
CA GLU A 58 3.50 -16.20 3.99
C GLU A 58 3.59 -15.11 5.06
N THR A 59 3.21 -15.44 6.29
CA THR A 59 3.23 -14.48 7.39
C THR A 59 4.60 -13.83 7.55
N TRP A 60 5.67 -14.61 7.41
CA TRP A 60 7.04 -14.07 7.50
C TRP A 60 7.32 -13.03 6.42
N ASP A 61 6.89 -13.32 5.18
CA ASP A 61 7.10 -12.40 4.07
C ASP A 61 6.34 -11.08 4.30
N VAL A 62 5.10 -11.18 4.79
CA VAL A 62 4.29 -9.99 5.08
C VAL A 62 4.93 -9.16 6.18
N TYR A 63 5.40 -9.82 7.24
CA TYR A 63 6.10 -9.14 8.32
C TYR A 63 7.32 -8.39 7.81
N GLN A 64 8.12 -9.05 6.96
CA GLN A 64 9.34 -8.45 6.44
C GLN A 64 9.04 -7.23 5.58
N ILE A 65 8.07 -7.34 4.68
CA ILE A 65 7.68 -6.22 3.81
C ILE A 65 7.18 -5.04 4.64
N ALA A 66 6.28 -5.29 5.59
CA ALA A 66 5.71 -4.23 6.41
C ALA A 66 6.78 -3.57 7.29
N SER A 67 7.67 -4.37 7.85
CA SER A 67 8.75 -3.89 8.71
C SER A 67 9.74 -3.02 7.94
N GLU A 68 10.18 -3.49 6.78
CA GLU A 68 11.11 -2.72 5.93
C GLU A 68 10.46 -1.47 5.37
N GLY A 69 9.21 -1.59 4.92
CA GLY A 69 8.47 -0.47 4.37
C GLY A 69 8.30 0.64 5.38
N SER A 70 7.91 0.30 6.62
CA SER A 70 7.74 1.30 7.67
C SER A 70 9.06 1.93 8.05
N THR A 71 10.15 1.17 8.11
CA THR A 71 11.47 1.71 8.43
C THR A 71 11.94 2.70 7.36
N ARG A 72 11.75 2.36 6.08
CA ARG A 72 12.20 3.21 4.98
C ARG A 72 11.32 4.43 4.75
N ASN A 73 10.02 4.30 5.02
CA ASN A 73 9.03 5.30 4.61
C ASN A 73 8.41 6.07 5.76
N VAL A 74 8.88 5.85 6.99
CA VAL A 74 8.42 6.63 8.14
C VAL A 74 8.67 8.12 7.86
N GLY A 75 7.61 8.92 8.01
CA GLY A 75 7.67 10.35 7.75
C GLY A 75 7.45 10.76 6.31
N LYS A 76 7.42 9.81 5.36
CA LYS A 76 7.15 10.12 3.96
C LYS A 76 5.66 10.08 3.64
N PHE A 77 4.94 9.06 4.11
CA PHE A 77 3.50 8.94 3.85
C PHE A 77 2.69 9.61 4.94
N GLU A 78 1.64 10.33 4.53
CA GLU A 78 0.67 10.91 5.46
C GLU A 78 -0.49 9.95 5.71
N ALA A 79 -0.89 9.19 4.70
CA ALA A 79 -1.94 8.19 4.82
C ALA A 79 -1.83 7.16 3.70
N ILE A 80 -2.02 5.90 4.05
CA ILE A 80 -2.05 4.80 3.08
C ILE A 80 -3.33 4.02 3.28
N ALA A 81 -4.22 4.06 2.29
CA ALA A 81 -5.40 3.21 2.26
C ALA A 81 -5.06 2.01 1.38
N TYR A 82 -5.07 0.81 1.93
CA TYR A 82 -4.59 -0.38 1.25
C TYR A 82 -5.74 -1.35 1.00
N VAL A 83 -5.94 -1.72 -0.25
CA VAL A 83 -6.95 -2.71 -0.65
C VAL A 83 -6.24 -3.84 -1.38
N ASP A 84 -6.33 -5.05 -0.85
CA ASP A 84 -5.82 -6.24 -1.54
C ASP A 84 -7.00 -7.15 -1.84
N VAL A 85 -7.44 -7.14 -3.09
CA VAL A 85 -8.64 -7.87 -3.51
C VAL A 85 -8.46 -9.38 -3.47
N ASN A 86 -7.22 -9.87 -3.37
CA ASN A 86 -6.91 -11.30 -3.37
C ASN A 86 -6.38 -11.82 -2.04
N ALA A 87 -6.22 -10.97 -1.05
CA ALA A 87 -5.62 -11.35 0.23
C ALA A 87 -6.64 -11.85 1.22
N GLU A 88 -6.17 -12.62 2.21
CA GLU A 88 -6.97 -13.00 3.35
C GLU A 88 -6.97 -11.88 4.38
N GLY A 89 -8.14 -11.62 4.97
CA GLY A 89 -8.31 -10.51 5.89
C GLY A 89 -7.37 -10.54 7.09
N ASP A 90 -7.16 -11.72 7.68
CA ASP A 90 -6.29 -11.86 8.84
C ASP A 90 -4.85 -11.49 8.53
N LEU A 91 -4.36 -11.87 7.36
CA LEU A 91 -3.01 -11.57 6.93
C LEU A 91 -2.83 -10.05 6.71
N MET A 92 -3.84 -9.43 6.12
CA MET A 92 -3.83 -7.99 5.90
C MET A 92 -3.90 -7.21 7.22
N LYS A 93 -4.70 -7.67 8.18
CA LYS A 93 -4.75 -7.05 9.50
C LYS A 93 -3.43 -7.19 10.25
N PHE A 94 -2.73 -8.30 10.07
CA PHE A 94 -1.40 -8.47 10.62
C PHE A 94 -0.44 -7.43 10.06
N ALA A 95 -0.46 -7.23 8.74
CA ALA A 95 0.40 -6.24 8.08
C ALA A 95 0.09 -4.82 8.57
N GLU A 96 -1.20 -4.49 8.73
CA GLU A 96 -1.63 -3.21 9.27
C GLU A 96 -1.07 -2.99 10.68
N THR A 97 -1.16 -4.01 11.54
CA THR A 97 -0.67 -3.92 12.91
C THR A 97 0.83 -3.68 12.94
N VAL A 98 1.60 -4.44 12.14
CA VAL A 98 3.06 -4.30 12.09
C VAL A 98 3.43 -2.89 11.60
N ALA A 99 2.79 -2.44 10.54
CA ALA A 99 3.08 -1.12 9.97
C ALA A 99 2.75 -0.01 10.98
N SER A 100 1.59 -0.09 11.63
CA SER A 100 1.18 0.91 12.62
C SER A 100 2.13 0.97 13.80
N ASN A 101 2.57 -0.18 14.29
CA ASN A 101 3.52 -0.24 15.40
C ASN A 101 4.88 0.37 15.04
N ARG A 102 5.18 0.50 13.77
CA ARG A 102 6.40 1.11 13.27
C ARG A 102 6.22 2.55 12.77
N GLY A 103 5.03 3.11 12.97
CA GLY A 103 4.76 4.50 12.63
C GLY A 103 4.29 4.76 11.21
N LEU A 104 3.99 3.72 10.44
CA LEU A 104 3.47 3.87 9.09
C LEU A 104 1.94 4.04 9.15
N PRO A 105 1.37 5.15 8.65
CA PRO A 105 -0.07 5.43 8.77
C PRO A 105 -0.88 4.67 7.72
N MET A 106 -1.04 3.36 7.93
CA MET A 106 -1.72 2.47 6.99
C MET A 106 -2.99 1.88 7.57
N MET A 107 -4.06 1.88 6.78
CA MET A 107 -5.32 1.18 7.09
C MET A 107 -5.66 0.24 5.94
N VAL A 108 -6.14 -0.94 6.27
CA VAL A 108 -6.52 -1.98 5.30
C VAL A 108 -8.02 -2.03 5.16
N PHE A 109 -8.49 -2.12 3.92
CA PHE A 109 -9.92 -2.15 3.60
C PHE A 109 -10.25 -3.33 2.71
N ALA A 110 -11.48 -3.82 2.81
CA ALA A 110 -11.96 -4.91 1.99
C ALA A 110 -12.36 -4.44 0.59
N THR A 111 -12.75 -3.18 0.44
CA THR A 111 -13.23 -2.64 -0.84
C THR A 111 -12.64 -1.26 -1.11
N VAL A 112 -12.59 -0.91 -2.39
CA VAL A 112 -12.12 0.41 -2.82
C VAL A 112 -13.01 1.54 -2.32
N PRO A 113 -14.37 1.45 -2.37
CA PRO A 113 -15.20 2.52 -1.84
C PRO A 113 -14.96 2.85 -0.38
N GLU A 114 -14.72 1.84 0.46
CA GLU A 114 -14.40 2.06 1.87
C GLU A 114 -13.05 2.78 2.02
N ALA A 115 -12.07 2.37 1.24
CA ALA A 115 -10.75 2.99 1.24
C ALA A 115 -10.82 4.45 0.77
N GLU A 116 -11.59 4.72 -0.27
CA GLU A 116 -11.78 6.08 -0.78
C GLU A 116 -12.43 6.98 0.26
N SER A 117 -13.45 6.46 0.93
CA SER A 117 -14.12 7.21 1.99
C SER A 117 -13.15 7.61 3.09
N TRP A 118 -12.31 6.67 3.52
CA TRP A 118 -11.34 6.93 4.58
C TRP A 118 -10.26 7.92 4.15
N ILE A 119 -9.65 7.69 2.98
CA ILE A 119 -8.54 8.54 2.53
C ILE A 119 -9.03 9.97 2.27
N SER A 120 -10.24 10.13 1.73
CA SER A 120 -10.82 11.44 1.51
C SER A 120 -11.05 12.21 2.80
N SER A 121 -11.35 11.50 3.90
CA SER A 121 -11.54 12.13 5.21
C SER A 121 -10.23 12.60 5.82
N LYS A 122 -9.09 12.09 5.37
CA LYS A 122 -7.76 12.48 5.85
C LYS A 122 -7.16 13.61 5.04
N VAL A 123 -7.71 13.89 3.89
CA VAL A 123 -7.22 14.94 2.99
C VAL A 123 -7.80 16.30 3.42
N ARG A 124 -6.98 17.33 3.38
CA ARG A 124 -7.38 18.68 3.76
C ARG A 124 -7.60 19.58 2.56
#